data_68fbfc342c305f4197aa1abc1f3e253a
#
_entry.id   68fbfc342c305f4197aa1abc1f3e253a
#
_cell.length_a   1.000
_cell.length_b   1.000
_cell.length_c   1.000
_cell.angle_alpha   90.00
_cell.angle_beta   90.00
_cell.angle_gamma   90.00
#
_symmetry.space_group_name_H-M   'P 1'
#
loop_
_entity.id
_entity.type
_entity.pdbx_description
1 polymer ?
#
loop_
_entity_poly.entity_id
_entity_poly.type
_entity_poly.pdbx_seq_one_letter_code
_entity_poly.pdbx_strand_id
1 'polypeptide(L)'
;MDTANTSVLSEQVLKGEPIKLSFHYNTKEINKFLNSLFIKILSQSDMLYLAGAIENILREMIVNAVKANSKRIFFKNSNLDIIDPAHYEQGMSSFKQYLTDTMENLPDVLKENGYRVEFILKKDTDGFKTIVKNNAGLLPFEQERITERINKSREYDDFADIYSDMADDQEGEGLGIPLTMLFLKNSGIGDKSFNIISDGKITQSSFVIPFKTQPLAIKKALEIKIVNSVNELPTFPEYIAEIQKLCETKDASINEIAKKISIDPSLTASVIKLANSAGFITAKKIETIPEAVKIIGLNNLKSILLASTAKKIMDENLANFREVWNHCNKVAYYARQLSQQLGLNKIADMAFLASLLHDLGKIILLSVNEDMVEQIDKISASRRMRASTALEEASLGISHSTIGRMIAERWNFNDYLKEAIAYHHSPMLANENNKDIVFITYLANSLCLIEERKFDFFYIEEAVLKKYGLETEEKFNAVHEDIKTKFKNDNPTTP
;
A
#
# COMPACT_ATOMS: atom_id res chain seq x y z
N MET A 1 -24.19 -0.81 -3.63
CA MET A 1 -24.27 -1.29 -2.22
C MET A 1 -23.84 -0.13 -1.34
N ASP A 2 -24.67 0.28 -0.40
CA ASP A 2 -24.37 1.43 0.45
C ASP A 2 -23.42 1.02 1.58
N THR A 3 -22.29 1.70 1.73
CA THR A 3 -21.30 1.46 2.81
C THR A 3 -21.89 1.74 4.20
N ALA A 4 -22.98 2.50 4.31
CA ALA A 4 -23.74 2.69 5.55
C ALA A 4 -24.26 1.37 6.14
N ASN A 5 -24.49 0.36 5.28
CA ASN A 5 -25.04 -0.93 5.68
C ASN A 5 -23.95 -1.88 6.28
N THR A 6 -22.66 -1.58 6.12
CA THR A 6 -21.57 -2.47 6.60
C THR A 6 -21.50 -2.54 8.12
N SER A 7 -21.93 -1.50 8.85
CA SER A 7 -21.98 -1.52 10.32
C SER A 7 -23.01 -2.54 10.83
N VAL A 8 -24.21 -2.51 10.25
CA VAL A 8 -25.29 -3.46 10.61
C VAL A 8 -24.86 -4.89 10.31
N LEU A 9 -24.31 -5.13 9.13
CA LEU A 9 -23.86 -6.46 8.71
C LEU A 9 -22.68 -6.97 9.56
N SER A 10 -21.74 -6.08 9.95
CA SER A 10 -20.65 -6.49 10.84
C SER A 10 -21.17 -6.95 12.20
N GLU A 11 -22.16 -6.25 12.77
CA GLU A 11 -22.81 -6.66 14.01
C GLU A 11 -23.54 -7.98 13.89
N GLN A 12 -24.24 -8.24 12.77
CA GLN A 12 -24.89 -9.53 12.49
C GLN A 12 -23.88 -10.67 12.52
N VAL A 13 -22.77 -10.53 11.78
CA VAL A 13 -21.71 -11.56 11.76
C VAL A 13 -21.13 -11.79 13.17
N LEU A 14 -20.87 -10.73 13.92
CA LEU A 14 -20.32 -10.84 15.27
C LEU A 14 -21.27 -11.53 16.25
N LYS A 15 -22.59 -11.38 16.04
CA LYS A 15 -23.65 -12.11 16.79
C LYS A 15 -23.84 -13.55 16.33
N GLY A 16 -23.13 -13.99 15.26
CA GLY A 16 -23.21 -15.35 14.72
C GLY A 16 -24.21 -15.53 13.59
N GLU A 17 -24.84 -14.44 13.10
CA GLU A 17 -25.75 -14.49 11.97
C GLU A 17 -24.94 -14.43 10.65
N PRO A 18 -25.06 -15.41 9.74
CA PRO A 18 -24.32 -15.38 8.49
C PRO A 18 -24.87 -14.32 7.53
N ILE A 19 -23.97 -13.68 6.80
CA ILE A 19 -24.35 -12.80 5.69
C ILE A 19 -24.07 -13.48 4.35
N LYS A 20 -24.91 -13.17 3.37
CA LYS A 20 -24.80 -13.67 1.99
C LYS A 20 -25.03 -12.53 1.02
N LEU A 21 -24.07 -12.36 0.10
CA LEU A 21 -24.14 -11.38 -0.99
C LEU A 21 -24.04 -12.12 -2.32
N SER A 22 -24.74 -11.63 -3.35
CA SER A 22 -24.67 -12.19 -4.69
C SER A 22 -24.43 -11.07 -5.71
N PHE A 23 -23.49 -11.28 -6.62
CA PHE A 23 -23.11 -10.35 -7.66
C PHE A 23 -22.62 -11.10 -8.90
N HIS A 24 -22.49 -10.42 -10.03
CA HIS A 24 -22.05 -11.04 -11.30
C HIS A 24 -20.58 -10.77 -11.60
N TYR A 25 -20.07 -9.61 -11.19
CA TYR A 25 -18.71 -9.13 -11.47
C TYR A 25 -18.11 -8.45 -10.26
N ASN A 26 -16.79 -8.40 -10.21
CA ASN A 26 -16.03 -7.75 -9.14
C ASN A 26 -15.94 -6.23 -9.40
N THR A 27 -17.00 -5.48 -9.09
CA THR A 27 -17.00 -4.03 -9.24
C THR A 27 -16.23 -3.33 -8.13
N LYS A 28 -15.90 -2.06 -8.36
CA LYS A 28 -15.26 -1.17 -7.39
C LYS A 28 -16.08 -1.05 -6.10
N GLU A 29 -17.39 -0.94 -6.21
CA GLU A 29 -18.32 -0.81 -5.09
C GLU A 29 -18.36 -2.08 -4.23
N ILE A 30 -18.29 -3.26 -4.87
CA ILE A 30 -18.27 -4.55 -4.16
C ILE A 30 -16.96 -4.68 -3.37
N ASN A 31 -15.83 -4.35 -3.98
CA ASN A 31 -14.53 -4.39 -3.28
C ASN A 31 -14.49 -3.43 -2.09
N LYS A 32 -14.92 -2.17 -2.27
CA LYS A 32 -15.01 -1.18 -1.18
C LYS A 32 -15.92 -1.66 -0.06
N PHE A 33 -17.07 -2.23 -0.42
CA PHE A 33 -18.03 -2.75 0.54
C PHE A 33 -17.46 -3.90 1.38
N LEU A 34 -16.85 -4.89 0.72
CA LEU A 34 -16.24 -6.04 1.40
C LEU A 34 -15.07 -5.61 2.30
N ASN A 35 -14.21 -4.73 1.82
CA ASN A 35 -13.11 -4.19 2.62
C ASN A 35 -13.62 -3.45 3.86
N SER A 36 -14.60 -2.57 3.69
CA SER A 36 -15.20 -1.85 4.83
C SER A 36 -15.83 -2.81 5.84
N LEU A 37 -16.49 -3.86 5.37
CA LEU A 37 -17.08 -4.89 6.23
C LEU A 37 -16.01 -5.63 7.04
N PHE A 38 -14.95 -6.10 6.38
CA PHE A 38 -13.86 -6.81 7.06
C PHE A 38 -13.09 -5.92 8.03
N ILE A 39 -12.76 -4.67 7.67
CA ILE A 39 -12.12 -3.72 8.57
C ILE A 39 -12.92 -3.56 9.85
N LYS A 40 -14.26 -3.44 9.77
CA LYS A 40 -15.12 -3.31 10.95
C LYS A 40 -15.11 -4.57 11.82
N ILE A 41 -15.21 -5.75 11.22
CA ILE A 41 -15.19 -7.03 11.95
C ILE A 41 -13.82 -7.25 12.62
N LEU A 42 -12.73 -7.04 11.88
CA LEU A 42 -11.37 -7.23 12.36
C LEU A 42 -11.01 -6.22 13.46
N SER A 43 -11.44 -4.96 13.32
CA SER A 43 -11.25 -3.92 14.35
C SER A 43 -11.93 -4.28 15.67
N GLN A 44 -13.16 -4.83 15.62
CA GLN A 44 -13.89 -5.23 16.83
C GLN A 44 -13.39 -6.56 17.43
N SER A 45 -12.48 -7.24 16.76
CA SER A 45 -11.92 -8.54 17.16
C SER A 45 -10.42 -8.47 17.46
N ASP A 46 -9.84 -7.26 17.57
CA ASP A 46 -8.39 -7.02 17.75
C ASP A 46 -7.49 -7.68 16.67
N MET A 47 -8.03 -7.88 15.46
CA MET A 47 -7.34 -8.55 14.34
C MET A 47 -7.13 -7.61 13.15
N LEU A 48 -7.15 -6.28 13.36
CA LEU A 48 -7.04 -5.29 12.28
C LEU A 48 -5.74 -5.45 11.45
N TYR A 49 -4.68 -5.96 12.04
CA TYR A 49 -3.41 -6.28 11.38
C TYR A 49 -3.54 -7.29 10.22
N LEU A 50 -4.63 -8.07 10.18
CA LEU A 50 -4.92 -9.01 9.09
C LEU A 50 -5.61 -8.34 7.88
N ALA A 51 -6.05 -7.09 7.98
CA ALA A 51 -6.91 -6.45 6.97
C ALA A 51 -6.29 -6.49 5.57
N GLY A 52 -5.01 -6.15 5.43
CA GLY A 52 -4.31 -6.17 4.15
C GLY A 52 -4.19 -7.58 3.55
N ALA A 53 -3.86 -8.59 4.35
CA ALA A 53 -3.77 -9.97 3.88
C ALA A 53 -5.15 -10.48 3.43
N ILE A 54 -6.20 -10.22 4.22
CA ILE A 54 -7.58 -10.65 3.92
C ILE A 54 -8.12 -9.97 2.66
N GLU A 55 -7.87 -8.67 2.47
CA GLU A 55 -8.25 -7.95 1.25
C GLU A 55 -7.68 -8.63 0.00
N ASN A 56 -6.40 -9.00 0.03
CA ASN A 56 -5.75 -9.64 -1.11
C ASN A 56 -6.27 -11.07 -1.35
N ILE A 57 -6.45 -11.86 -0.30
CA ILE A 57 -7.03 -13.22 -0.40
C ILE A 57 -8.43 -13.16 -1.02
N LEU A 58 -9.29 -12.29 -0.51
CA LEU A 58 -10.66 -12.12 -1.02
C LEU A 58 -10.68 -11.70 -2.49
N ARG A 59 -9.86 -10.73 -2.84
CA ARG A 59 -9.74 -10.27 -4.22
C ARG A 59 -9.36 -11.41 -5.16
N GLU A 60 -8.37 -12.22 -4.80
CA GLU A 60 -7.96 -13.38 -5.61
C GLU A 60 -9.09 -14.42 -5.73
N MET A 61 -9.79 -14.74 -4.63
CA MET A 61 -10.91 -15.67 -4.68
C MET A 61 -12.03 -15.19 -5.60
N ILE A 62 -12.41 -13.90 -5.52
CA ILE A 62 -13.48 -13.32 -6.33
C ILE A 62 -13.05 -13.23 -7.80
N VAL A 63 -11.83 -12.77 -8.08
CA VAL A 63 -11.29 -12.68 -9.44
C VAL A 63 -11.25 -14.07 -10.10
N ASN A 64 -10.80 -15.10 -9.38
CA ASN A 64 -10.77 -16.46 -9.89
C ASN A 64 -12.18 -17.00 -10.16
N ALA A 65 -13.16 -16.70 -9.31
CA ALA A 65 -14.56 -17.05 -9.50
C ALA A 65 -15.16 -16.38 -10.76
N VAL A 66 -14.91 -15.08 -10.96
CA VAL A 66 -15.36 -14.33 -12.14
C VAL A 66 -14.66 -14.85 -13.41
N LYS A 67 -13.34 -15.07 -13.37
CA LYS A 67 -12.60 -15.65 -14.51
C LYS A 67 -13.12 -17.02 -14.92
N ALA A 68 -13.43 -17.90 -13.94
CA ALA A 68 -14.00 -19.21 -14.21
C ALA A 68 -15.37 -19.12 -14.92
N ASN A 69 -16.23 -18.22 -14.47
CA ASN A 69 -17.51 -17.94 -15.12
C ASN A 69 -17.30 -17.38 -16.54
N SER A 70 -16.42 -16.40 -16.72
CA SER A 70 -16.12 -15.78 -18.01
C SER A 70 -15.55 -16.80 -19.01
N LYS A 71 -14.70 -17.71 -18.55
CA LYS A 71 -14.13 -18.78 -19.38
C LYS A 71 -15.23 -19.66 -19.99
N ARG A 72 -16.24 -20.04 -19.22
CA ARG A 72 -17.36 -20.85 -19.73
C ARG A 72 -18.13 -20.13 -20.85
N ILE A 73 -18.32 -18.81 -20.73
CA ILE A 73 -18.98 -18.00 -21.77
C ILE A 73 -18.10 -17.90 -23.01
N PHE A 74 -16.80 -17.62 -22.83
CA PHE A 74 -15.86 -17.48 -23.92
C PHE A 74 -15.81 -18.75 -24.79
N PHE A 75 -15.63 -19.91 -24.18
CA PHE A 75 -15.58 -21.18 -24.89
C PHE A 75 -16.87 -21.48 -25.65
N LYS A 76 -18.03 -21.22 -25.01
CA LYS A 76 -19.34 -21.36 -25.65
C LYS A 76 -19.48 -20.44 -26.87
N ASN A 77 -19.10 -19.18 -26.75
CA ASN A 77 -19.22 -18.19 -27.83
C ASN A 77 -18.25 -18.42 -28.97
N SER A 78 -17.07 -19.01 -28.67
CA SER A 78 -16.05 -19.36 -29.65
C SER A 78 -16.30 -20.72 -30.35
N ASN A 79 -17.38 -21.42 -30.01
CA ASN A 79 -17.66 -22.79 -30.47
C ASN A 79 -16.51 -23.78 -30.20
N LEU A 80 -15.78 -23.59 -29.09
CA LEU A 80 -14.73 -24.47 -28.63
C LEU A 80 -15.25 -25.38 -27.51
N ASP A 81 -14.98 -26.68 -27.62
CA ASP A 81 -15.27 -27.60 -26.54
C ASP A 81 -14.23 -27.46 -25.42
N ILE A 82 -14.67 -26.98 -24.27
CA ILE A 82 -13.79 -26.76 -23.13
C ILE A 82 -13.24 -28.06 -22.52
N ILE A 83 -13.82 -29.21 -22.85
CA ILE A 83 -13.38 -30.53 -22.37
C ILE A 83 -12.29 -31.09 -23.28
N ASP A 84 -12.26 -30.72 -24.56
CA ASP A 84 -11.25 -31.16 -25.52
C ASP A 84 -9.90 -30.44 -25.25
N PRO A 85 -8.80 -31.17 -25.03
CA PRO A 85 -7.49 -30.57 -24.70
C PRO A 85 -6.97 -29.61 -25.77
N ALA A 86 -7.14 -29.92 -27.07
CA ALA A 86 -6.68 -29.07 -28.16
C ALA A 86 -7.50 -27.78 -28.26
N HIS A 87 -8.83 -27.87 -28.13
CA HIS A 87 -9.68 -26.70 -28.05
C HIS A 87 -9.42 -25.86 -26.80
N TYR A 88 -9.10 -26.51 -25.67
CA TYR A 88 -8.74 -25.81 -24.44
C TYR A 88 -7.46 -24.97 -24.60
N GLU A 89 -6.39 -25.56 -25.16
CA GLU A 89 -5.14 -24.86 -25.43
C GLU A 89 -5.35 -23.69 -26.40
N GLN A 90 -6.05 -23.92 -27.49
CA GLN A 90 -6.44 -22.89 -28.45
C GLN A 90 -7.24 -21.76 -27.78
N GLY A 91 -8.24 -22.10 -26.98
CA GLY A 91 -9.08 -21.13 -26.28
C GLY A 91 -8.29 -20.30 -25.27
N MET A 92 -7.44 -20.92 -24.48
CA MET A 92 -6.65 -20.22 -23.46
C MET A 92 -5.63 -19.25 -24.04
N SER A 93 -5.08 -19.50 -25.23
CA SER A 93 -4.20 -18.55 -25.92
C SER A 93 -4.88 -17.21 -26.26
N SER A 94 -6.19 -17.21 -26.48
CA SER A 94 -7.00 -16.02 -26.84
C SER A 94 -7.82 -15.47 -25.68
N PHE A 95 -7.98 -16.21 -24.59
CA PHE A 95 -8.85 -15.84 -23.48
C PHE A 95 -8.44 -14.56 -22.78
N LYS A 96 -7.13 -14.30 -22.64
CA LYS A 96 -6.61 -13.09 -22.03
C LYS A 96 -6.99 -11.83 -22.84
N GLN A 97 -6.85 -11.92 -24.17
CA GLN A 97 -7.29 -10.84 -25.06
C GLN A 97 -8.82 -10.60 -24.96
N TYR A 98 -9.60 -11.67 -24.95
CA TYR A 98 -11.05 -11.60 -24.76
C TYR A 98 -11.43 -10.87 -23.47
N LEU A 99 -10.78 -11.16 -22.33
CA LEU A 99 -11.06 -10.46 -21.07
C LEU A 99 -10.74 -8.97 -21.15
N THR A 100 -9.68 -8.60 -21.89
CA THR A 100 -9.30 -7.20 -22.09
C THR A 100 -10.31 -6.47 -22.98
N ASP A 101 -10.72 -7.09 -24.08
CA ASP A 101 -11.62 -6.49 -25.08
C ASP A 101 -13.07 -6.37 -24.59
N THR A 102 -13.47 -7.27 -23.69
CA THR A 102 -14.85 -7.29 -23.14
C THR A 102 -14.98 -6.68 -21.76
N MET A 103 -13.94 -6.11 -21.21
CA MET A 103 -13.87 -5.66 -19.80
C MET A 103 -15.04 -4.74 -19.41
N GLU A 104 -15.43 -3.82 -20.28
CA GLU A 104 -16.53 -2.86 -20.04
C GLU A 104 -17.92 -3.54 -20.01
N ASN A 105 -18.14 -4.53 -20.88
CA ASN A 105 -19.43 -5.20 -21.05
C ASN A 105 -19.52 -6.54 -20.29
N LEU A 106 -18.43 -7.00 -19.69
CA LEU A 106 -18.35 -8.30 -19.03
C LEU A 106 -19.36 -8.47 -17.88
N PRO A 107 -19.68 -7.44 -17.07
CA PRO A 107 -20.71 -7.54 -16.05
C PRO A 107 -22.09 -7.91 -16.61
N ASP A 108 -22.50 -7.30 -17.74
CA ASP A 108 -23.79 -7.55 -18.38
C ASP A 108 -23.78 -8.92 -19.06
N VAL A 109 -22.71 -9.28 -19.73
CA VAL A 109 -22.54 -10.60 -20.36
C VAL A 109 -22.65 -11.73 -19.33
N LEU A 110 -22.02 -11.59 -18.16
CA LEU A 110 -22.12 -12.56 -17.07
C LEU A 110 -23.55 -12.67 -16.54
N LYS A 111 -24.22 -11.53 -16.36
CA LYS A 111 -25.59 -11.45 -15.87
C LYS A 111 -26.59 -12.11 -16.85
N GLU A 112 -26.52 -11.78 -18.12
CA GLU A 112 -27.38 -12.33 -19.19
C GLU A 112 -27.23 -13.84 -19.34
N ASN A 113 -26.00 -14.36 -19.15
CA ASN A 113 -25.75 -15.81 -19.18
C ASN A 113 -26.00 -16.51 -17.82
N GLY A 114 -26.51 -15.80 -16.81
CA GLY A 114 -26.91 -16.37 -15.53
C GLY A 114 -25.73 -16.74 -14.62
N TYR A 115 -24.51 -16.30 -14.92
CA TYR A 115 -23.35 -16.51 -14.08
C TYR A 115 -23.32 -15.52 -12.91
N ARG A 116 -23.02 -16.04 -11.71
CA ARG A 116 -22.95 -15.25 -10.49
C ARG A 116 -21.88 -15.73 -9.55
N VAL A 117 -21.47 -14.84 -8.67
CA VAL A 117 -20.60 -15.12 -7.53
C VAL A 117 -21.40 -14.87 -6.25
N GLU A 118 -21.34 -15.78 -5.30
CA GLU A 118 -21.94 -15.67 -3.98
C GLU A 118 -20.81 -15.57 -2.94
N PHE A 119 -20.83 -14.49 -2.16
CA PHE A 119 -19.97 -14.30 -1.01
C PHE A 119 -20.76 -14.61 0.26
N ILE A 120 -20.18 -15.42 1.15
CA ILE A 120 -20.77 -15.78 2.43
C ILE A 120 -19.73 -15.57 3.51
N LEU A 121 -20.11 -14.85 4.57
CA LEU A 121 -19.29 -14.67 5.76
C LEU A 121 -20.07 -15.07 6.99
N LYS A 122 -19.49 -15.92 7.82
CA LYS A 122 -20.12 -16.37 9.05
C LYS A 122 -19.07 -16.52 10.19
N LYS A 123 -19.53 -16.29 11.41
CA LYS A 123 -18.78 -16.63 12.60
C LYS A 123 -18.98 -18.11 12.89
N ASP A 124 -17.90 -18.85 13.11
CA ASP A 124 -17.89 -20.25 13.52
C ASP A 124 -17.25 -20.35 14.92
N THR A 125 -17.18 -21.54 15.50
CA THR A 125 -16.58 -21.79 16.84
C THR A 125 -15.13 -21.34 16.92
N ASP A 126 -14.38 -21.51 15.83
CA ASP A 126 -12.92 -21.32 15.80
C ASP A 126 -12.49 -20.01 15.12
N GLY A 127 -13.41 -19.30 14.47
CA GLY A 127 -13.06 -18.08 13.72
C GLY A 127 -14.16 -17.57 12.80
N PHE A 128 -13.79 -16.67 11.88
CA PHE A 128 -14.66 -16.19 10.82
C PHE A 128 -14.42 -17.01 9.54
N LYS A 129 -15.43 -17.74 9.09
CA LYS A 129 -15.39 -18.50 7.85
C LYS A 129 -15.89 -17.66 6.68
N THR A 130 -15.02 -17.49 5.69
CA THR A 130 -15.28 -16.82 4.44
C THR A 130 -15.41 -17.81 3.32
N ILE A 131 -16.45 -17.67 2.49
CA ILE A 131 -16.75 -18.58 1.37
C ILE A 131 -17.10 -17.73 0.14
N VAL A 132 -16.47 -18.06 -0.98
CA VAL A 132 -16.81 -17.52 -2.30
C VAL A 132 -17.23 -18.68 -3.19
N LYS A 133 -18.43 -18.60 -3.77
CA LYS A 133 -18.97 -19.61 -4.69
C LYS A 133 -19.21 -19.00 -6.05
N ASN A 134 -19.00 -19.75 -7.09
CA ASN A 134 -19.43 -19.42 -8.44
C ASN A 134 -20.13 -20.61 -9.10
N ASN A 135 -21.06 -20.34 -9.99
CA ASN A 135 -21.85 -21.38 -10.66
C ASN A 135 -21.23 -21.87 -11.98
N ALA A 136 -19.90 -21.99 -11.99
CA ALA A 136 -19.13 -22.76 -12.97
C ALA A 136 -18.39 -23.86 -12.22
N GLY A 137 -18.67 -25.11 -12.52
CA GLY A 137 -17.97 -26.26 -11.95
C GLY A 137 -16.56 -26.39 -12.51
N LEU A 138 -15.64 -26.98 -11.72
CA LEU A 138 -14.30 -27.32 -12.19
C LEU A 138 -14.36 -28.57 -13.07
N LEU A 139 -13.57 -28.56 -14.13
CA LEU A 139 -13.30 -29.74 -14.91
C LEU A 139 -12.23 -30.60 -14.19
N PRO A 140 -12.17 -31.94 -14.43
CA PRO A 140 -11.25 -32.80 -13.74
C PRO A 140 -9.78 -32.32 -13.81
N PHE A 141 -9.31 -31.92 -14.99
CA PHE A 141 -7.94 -31.41 -15.17
C PHE A 141 -7.71 -30.03 -14.53
N GLU A 142 -8.76 -29.16 -14.45
CA GLU A 142 -8.67 -27.90 -13.71
C GLU A 142 -8.52 -28.17 -12.22
N GLN A 143 -9.25 -29.13 -11.68
CA GLN A 143 -9.18 -29.52 -10.28
C GLN A 143 -7.83 -30.14 -9.92
N GLU A 144 -7.29 -31.01 -10.78
CA GLU A 144 -5.95 -31.58 -10.62
C GLU A 144 -4.87 -30.49 -10.56
N ARG A 145 -4.86 -29.57 -11.55
CA ARG A 145 -3.94 -28.43 -11.59
C ARG A 145 -4.04 -27.52 -10.37
N ILE A 146 -5.26 -27.23 -9.89
CA ILE A 146 -5.45 -26.44 -8.67
C ILE A 146 -4.88 -27.18 -7.46
N THR A 147 -5.13 -28.48 -7.34
CA THR A 147 -4.65 -29.32 -6.25
C THR A 147 -3.12 -29.39 -6.22
N GLU A 148 -2.50 -29.59 -7.36
CA GLU A 148 -1.03 -29.56 -7.52
C GLU A 148 -0.46 -28.21 -7.11
N ARG A 149 -1.06 -27.11 -7.57
CA ARG A 149 -0.62 -25.76 -7.19
C ARG A 149 -0.76 -25.48 -5.71
N ILE A 150 -1.86 -25.89 -5.08
CA ILE A 150 -2.03 -25.76 -3.62
C ILE A 150 -0.96 -26.56 -2.88
N ASN A 151 -0.71 -27.81 -3.29
CA ASN A 151 0.29 -28.65 -2.65
C ASN A 151 1.69 -28.10 -2.81
N LYS A 152 2.07 -27.68 -4.02
CA LYS A 152 3.37 -27.04 -4.30
C LYS A 152 3.53 -25.74 -3.49
N SER A 153 2.47 -24.94 -3.39
CA SER A 153 2.49 -23.69 -2.62
C SER A 153 2.70 -23.88 -1.12
N ARG A 154 2.42 -25.06 -0.59
CA ARG A 154 2.70 -25.41 0.83
C ARG A 154 4.18 -25.62 1.10
N GLU A 155 4.95 -25.98 0.09
CA GLU A 155 6.39 -26.23 0.19
C GLU A 155 7.20 -24.92 0.22
N TYR A 156 6.62 -23.80 -0.25
CA TYR A 156 7.29 -22.51 -0.23
C TYR A 156 7.31 -21.91 1.18
N ASP A 157 8.48 -21.50 1.61
CA ASP A 157 8.66 -20.84 2.90
C ASP A 157 8.65 -19.31 2.77
N ASP A 158 9.07 -18.80 1.64
CA ASP A 158 9.08 -17.38 1.39
C ASP A 158 8.59 -17.03 -0.03
N PHE A 159 8.59 -15.74 -0.30
CA PHE A 159 8.14 -15.20 -1.56
C PHE A 159 9.13 -15.40 -2.72
N ALA A 160 10.43 -15.46 -2.42
CA ALA A 160 11.46 -15.68 -3.43
C ALA A 160 11.32 -17.07 -4.07
N ASP A 161 10.94 -18.08 -3.28
CA ASP A 161 10.65 -19.42 -3.75
C ASP A 161 9.51 -19.43 -4.78
N ILE A 162 8.43 -18.71 -4.46
CA ILE A 162 7.26 -18.59 -5.35
C ILE A 162 7.66 -17.90 -6.65
N TYR A 163 8.46 -16.85 -6.58
CA TYR A 163 8.85 -16.06 -7.74
C TYR A 163 9.81 -16.82 -8.65
N SER A 164 10.80 -17.52 -8.10
CA SER A 164 11.78 -18.27 -8.87
C SER A 164 11.15 -19.43 -9.67
N ASP A 165 10.15 -20.11 -9.07
CA ASP A 165 9.47 -21.24 -9.67
C ASP A 165 8.42 -20.84 -10.71
N MET A 166 7.91 -19.59 -10.65
CA MET A 166 6.82 -19.10 -11.48
C MET A 166 7.22 -18.02 -12.48
N ALA A 167 8.45 -17.52 -12.41
CA ALA A 167 9.00 -16.56 -13.38
C ALA A 167 9.05 -17.12 -14.81
N ASP A 168 9.09 -18.45 -14.96
CA ASP A 168 9.06 -19.14 -16.25
C ASP A 168 7.65 -19.30 -16.86
N ASP A 169 6.58 -19.08 -16.07
CA ASP A 169 5.21 -19.11 -16.59
C ASP A 169 4.90 -17.75 -17.27
N GLN A 170 4.93 -17.71 -18.58
CA GLN A 170 4.72 -16.53 -19.44
C GLN A 170 3.35 -15.83 -19.23
N GLU A 171 2.46 -16.37 -18.39
CA GLU A 171 1.08 -15.90 -18.24
C GLU A 171 0.81 -15.04 -17.02
N GLY A 172 1.71 -14.94 -16.02
CA GLY A 172 1.47 -14.19 -14.77
C GLY A 172 0.21 -14.64 -14.00
N GLU A 173 -0.53 -15.63 -14.49
CA GLU A 173 -1.79 -16.13 -13.94
C GLU A 173 -1.60 -17.15 -12.80
N GLY A 174 -0.38 -17.72 -12.68
CA GLY A 174 -0.06 -18.76 -11.70
C GLY A 174 0.02 -18.30 -10.25
N LEU A 175 0.24 -17.03 -9.99
CA LEU A 175 0.60 -16.47 -8.68
C LEU A 175 -0.55 -16.32 -7.67
N GLY A 176 -1.82 -16.37 -8.10
CA GLY A 176 -2.98 -16.11 -7.22
C GLY A 176 -3.10 -17.08 -6.05
N ILE A 177 -3.06 -18.39 -6.31
CA ILE A 177 -3.13 -19.43 -5.28
C ILE A 177 -1.87 -19.41 -4.40
N PRO A 178 -0.63 -19.41 -4.95
CA PRO A 178 0.58 -19.30 -4.15
C PRO A 178 0.61 -18.09 -3.23
N LEU A 179 0.23 -16.90 -3.71
CA LEU A 179 0.14 -15.71 -2.87
C LEU A 179 -0.93 -15.83 -1.78
N THR A 180 -2.09 -16.39 -2.10
CA THR A 180 -3.12 -16.67 -1.10
C THR A 180 -2.57 -17.58 0.00
N MET A 181 -1.86 -18.65 -0.37
CA MET A 181 -1.26 -19.58 0.58
C MET A 181 -0.18 -18.92 1.43
N LEU A 182 0.67 -18.09 0.81
CA LEU A 182 1.69 -17.32 1.52
C LEU A 182 1.07 -16.33 2.53
N PHE A 183 0.03 -15.58 2.12
CA PHE A 183 -0.68 -14.68 3.03
C PHE A 183 -1.27 -15.44 4.22
N LEU A 184 -1.92 -16.58 3.99
CA LEU A 184 -2.51 -17.40 5.05
C LEU A 184 -1.44 -17.96 5.99
N LYS A 185 -0.35 -18.50 5.45
CA LYS A 185 0.77 -19.05 6.20
C LYS A 185 1.43 -17.97 7.06
N ASN A 186 1.77 -16.83 6.46
CA ASN A 186 2.57 -15.79 7.10
C ASN A 186 1.77 -14.87 8.03
N SER A 187 0.45 -14.75 7.86
CA SER A 187 -0.42 -14.06 8.82
C SER A 187 -0.81 -14.91 10.04
N GLY A 188 -0.30 -16.15 10.12
CA GLY A 188 -0.59 -17.06 11.22
C GLY A 188 -1.99 -17.70 11.17
N ILE A 189 -2.71 -17.53 10.05
CA ILE A 189 -4.00 -18.16 9.80
C ILE A 189 -3.81 -19.66 9.51
N GLY A 190 -2.70 -19.99 8.84
CA GLY A 190 -2.36 -21.35 8.45
C GLY A 190 -2.94 -21.74 7.08
N ASP A 191 -2.11 -22.37 6.27
CA ASP A 191 -2.40 -22.79 4.89
C ASP A 191 -3.51 -23.84 4.78
N LYS A 192 -3.69 -24.67 5.82
CA LYS A 192 -4.75 -25.70 5.87
C LYS A 192 -6.16 -25.11 6.00
N SER A 193 -6.29 -23.81 6.33
CA SER A 193 -7.57 -23.12 6.40
C SER A 193 -8.18 -22.88 5.02
N PHE A 194 -7.37 -22.88 3.93
CA PHE A 194 -7.84 -22.64 2.57
C PHE A 194 -8.22 -23.93 1.86
N ASN A 195 -9.39 -23.90 1.21
CA ASN A 195 -9.90 -25.06 0.48
C ASN A 195 -10.68 -24.61 -0.76
N ILE A 196 -10.53 -25.38 -1.85
CA ILE A 196 -11.31 -25.24 -3.09
C ILE A 196 -11.95 -26.60 -3.40
N ILE A 197 -13.27 -26.63 -3.51
CA ILE A 197 -14.07 -27.81 -3.82
C ILE A 197 -15.04 -27.52 -4.95
N SER A 198 -15.39 -28.52 -5.72
CA SER A 198 -16.42 -28.43 -6.77
C SER A 198 -17.25 -29.70 -6.83
N ASP A 199 -18.55 -29.53 -7.13
CA ASP A 199 -19.49 -30.63 -7.40
C ASP A 199 -19.76 -30.81 -8.91
N GLY A 200 -18.95 -30.19 -9.76
CA GLY A 200 -19.11 -30.16 -11.21
C GLY A 200 -20.09 -29.11 -11.74
N LYS A 201 -20.87 -28.45 -10.87
CA LYS A 201 -21.78 -27.35 -11.21
C LYS A 201 -21.40 -26.04 -10.51
N ILE A 202 -20.97 -26.15 -9.28
CA ILE A 202 -20.59 -25.03 -8.41
C ILE A 202 -19.14 -25.25 -7.97
N THR A 203 -18.35 -24.20 -8.01
CA THR A 203 -17.03 -24.17 -7.36
C THR A 203 -17.12 -23.30 -6.12
N GLN A 204 -16.53 -23.77 -5.03
CA GLN A 204 -16.46 -23.06 -3.76
C GLN A 204 -15.03 -22.96 -3.30
N SER A 205 -14.54 -21.75 -3.11
CA SER A 205 -13.29 -21.46 -2.37
C SER A 205 -13.64 -20.94 -0.97
N SER A 206 -12.87 -21.31 0.04
CA SER A 206 -13.12 -20.89 1.41
C SER A 206 -11.87 -20.85 2.26
N PHE A 207 -11.86 -19.97 3.27
CA PHE A 207 -10.85 -19.96 4.32
C PHE A 207 -11.47 -19.55 5.67
N VAL A 208 -10.74 -19.82 6.76
CA VAL A 208 -11.16 -19.48 8.13
C VAL A 208 -10.10 -18.55 8.73
N ILE A 209 -10.54 -17.41 9.25
CA ILE A 209 -9.72 -16.51 10.06
C ILE A 209 -9.88 -16.95 11.51
N PRO A 210 -8.89 -17.62 12.12
CA PRO A 210 -9.03 -18.10 13.50
C PRO A 210 -8.99 -16.95 14.49
N PHE A 211 -9.66 -17.08 15.63
CA PHE A 211 -9.61 -16.07 16.71
C PHE A 211 -8.24 -15.97 17.38
N LYS A 212 -7.38 -16.97 17.18
CA LYS A 212 -5.99 -16.97 17.67
C LYS A 212 -5.06 -17.33 16.50
N THR A 213 -4.15 -16.43 16.17
CA THR A 213 -3.12 -16.64 15.15
C THR A 213 -1.75 -16.86 15.79
N GLN A 214 -0.89 -17.67 15.15
CA GLN A 214 0.49 -17.89 15.60
C GLN A 214 1.46 -17.53 14.46
N PRO A 215 2.29 -16.48 14.61
CA PRO A 215 3.31 -16.13 13.62
C PRO A 215 4.38 -17.21 13.45
N LEU A 216 4.88 -17.41 12.24
CA LEU A 216 5.95 -18.36 11.92
C LEU A 216 7.32 -17.95 12.50
N ALA A 217 8.14 -18.91 12.86
CA ALA A 217 9.46 -18.68 13.46
C ALA A 217 10.45 -17.92 12.53
N ILE A 218 10.40 -18.18 11.22
CA ILE A 218 11.28 -17.53 10.22
C ILE A 218 10.98 -16.03 10.10
N LYS A 219 9.68 -15.67 10.03
CA LYS A 219 9.19 -14.31 10.04
C LYS A 219 9.70 -13.55 11.26
N LYS A 220 9.68 -14.18 12.43
CA LYS A 220 10.16 -13.60 13.68
C LYS A 220 11.67 -13.34 13.67
N ALA A 221 12.46 -14.17 12.99
CA ALA A 221 13.91 -13.96 12.87
C ALA A 221 14.25 -12.78 11.97
N LEU A 222 13.56 -12.61 10.84
CA LEU A 222 13.72 -11.43 9.96
C LEU A 222 13.26 -10.15 10.65
N GLU A 223 12.11 -10.16 11.31
CA GLU A 223 11.60 -9.05 12.11
C GLU A 223 12.63 -8.62 13.16
N ILE A 224 13.22 -9.58 13.92
CA ILE A 224 14.28 -9.30 14.90
C ILE A 224 15.49 -8.65 14.22
N LYS A 225 15.93 -9.15 13.06
CA LYS A 225 17.05 -8.57 12.31
C LYS A 225 16.75 -7.12 11.93
N ILE A 226 15.57 -6.84 11.40
CA ILE A 226 15.13 -5.50 11.01
C ILE A 226 15.08 -4.57 12.24
N VAL A 227 14.48 -5.03 13.34
CA VAL A 227 14.42 -4.27 14.60
C VAL A 227 15.80 -3.96 15.13
N ASN A 228 16.74 -4.90 15.05
CA ASN A 228 18.14 -4.68 15.42
C ASN A 228 18.81 -3.63 14.53
N SER A 229 18.59 -3.68 13.21
CA SER A 229 19.11 -2.65 12.29
C SER A 229 18.59 -1.24 12.65
N VAL A 230 17.31 -1.11 13.05
CA VAL A 230 16.79 0.17 13.56
C VAL A 230 17.49 0.59 14.86
N ASN A 231 17.75 -0.36 15.75
CA ASN A 231 18.44 -0.09 17.04
C ASN A 231 19.92 0.28 16.86
N GLU A 232 20.56 -0.16 15.78
CA GLU A 232 21.94 0.18 15.43
C GLU A 232 22.08 1.55 14.76
N LEU A 233 20.98 2.16 14.28
CA LEU A 233 21.04 3.50 13.72
C LEU A 233 21.59 4.50 14.75
N PRO A 234 22.45 5.44 14.33
CA PRO A 234 22.92 6.52 15.20
C PRO A 234 21.76 7.30 15.80
N THR A 235 21.91 7.74 17.04
CA THR A 235 20.96 8.68 17.64
C THR A 235 20.98 10.01 16.91
N PHE A 236 19.87 10.72 16.93
CA PHE A 236 19.83 12.05 16.34
C PHE A 236 20.77 12.97 17.14
N PRO A 237 21.68 13.71 16.49
CA PRO A 237 22.71 14.46 17.22
C PRO A 237 22.12 15.50 18.18
N GLU A 238 22.64 15.57 19.41
CA GLU A 238 22.12 16.48 20.45
C GLU A 238 22.20 17.95 20.02
N TYR A 239 23.25 18.36 19.29
CA TYR A 239 23.38 19.74 18.83
C TYR A 239 22.27 20.16 17.89
N ILE A 240 21.62 19.21 17.18
CA ILE A 240 20.43 19.48 16.33
C ILE A 240 19.25 19.83 17.21
N ALA A 241 19.02 19.10 18.31
CA ALA A 241 17.96 19.41 19.26
C ALA A 241 18.18 20.79 19.91
N GLU A 242 19.43 21.18 20.19
CA GLU A 242 19.76 22.52 20.68
C GLU A 242 19.44 23.61 19.64
N ILE A 243 19.79 23.40 18.35
CA ILE A 243 19.47 24.35 17.30
C ILE A 243 17.95 24.47 17.13
N GLN A 244 17.20 23.38 17.21
CA GLN A 244 15.75 23.38 17.15
C GLN A 244 15.15 24.20 18.30
N LYS A 245 15.64 24.02 19.53
CA LYS A 245 15.25 24.84 20.69
C LYS A 245 15.52 26.34 20.47
N LEU A 246 16.70 26.67 19.91
CA LEU A 246 17.00 28.07 19.57
C LEU A 246 16.02 28.65 18.56
N CYS A 247 15.61 27.85 17.55
CA CYS A 247 14.60 28.29 16.59
C CYS A 247 13.21 28.56 17.22
N GLU A 248 12.93 28.04 18.39
CA GLU A 248 11.66 28.23 19.13
C GLU A 248 11.66 29.44 20.05
N THR A 249 12.83 29.99 20.39
CA THR A 249 12.91 31.15 21.25
C THR A 249 12.48 32.43 20.53
N LYS A 250 11.66 33.28 21.20
CA LYS A 250 11.08 34.49 20.58
C LYS A 250 12.15 35.48 20.09
N ASP A 251 13.31 35.50 20.72
CA ASP A 251 14.41 36.44 20.44
C ASP A 251 15.64 35.73 19.84
N ALA A 252 15.44 34.62 19.15
CA ALA A 252 16.53 33.84 18.56
C ALA A 252 17.37 34.66 17.57
N SER A 253 18.66 34.76 17.83
CA SER A 253 19.59 35.40 16.89
C SER A 253 19.79 34.52 15.65
N ILE A 254 19.39 35.02 14.49
CA ILE A 254 19.63 34.35 13.21
C ILE A 254 21.11 34.01 13.02
N ASN A 255 22.01 34.92 13.47
CA ASN A 255 23.44 34.71 13.37
C ASN A 255 23.95 33.62 14.31
N GLU A 256 23.35 33.44 15.47
CA GLU A 256 23.71 32.38 16.42
C GLU A 256 23.27 31.00 15.85
N ILE A 257 22.07 30.91 15.33
CA ILE A 257 21.55 29.69 14.65
C ILE A 257 22.44 29.33 13.48
N ALA A 258 22.76 30.32 12.61
CA ALA A 258 23.61 30.12 11.45
C ALA A 258 25.02 29.65 11.84
N LYS A 259 25.59 30.24 12.88
CA LYS A 259 26.90 29.83 13.41
C LYS A 259 26.91 28.39 13.92
N LYS A 260 25.87 27.97 14.64
CA LYS A 260 25.74 26.59 15.11
C LYS A 260 25.58 25.59 13.97
N ILE A 261 24.76 25.89 12.93
CA ILE A 261 24.62 25.04 11.74
C ILE A 261 25.94 24.96 10.96
N SER A 262 26.68 26.07 10.85
CA SER A 262 27.94 26.18 10.07
C SER A 262 29.10 25.43 10.68
N ILE A 263 28.99 24.93 11.93
CA ILE A 263 29.98 24.04 12.54
C ILE A 263 30.13 22.73 11.74
N ASP A 264 29.06 22.27 11.13
CA ASP A 264 29.04 21.11 10.23
C ASP A 264 28.88 21.56 8.76
N PRO A 265 29.96 21.59 7.96
CA PRO A 265 29.89 22.01 6.56
C PRO A 265 28.99 21.14 5.69
N SER A 266 28.94 19.82 5.97
CA SER A 266 28.08 18.88 5.24
C SER A 266 26.60 19.15 5.51
N LEU A 267 26.24 19.41 6.77
CA LEU A 267 24.89 19.81 7.15
C LEU A 267 24.50 21.15 6.51
N THR A 268 25.42 22.13 6.58
CA THR A 268 25.21 23.44 5.94
C THR A 268 24.90 23.30 4.44
N ALA A 269 25.71 22.53 3.71
CA ALA A 269 25.48 22.30 2.28
C ALA A 269 24.14 21.58 2.03
N SER A 270 23.80 20.60 2.86
CA SER A 270 22.53 19.86 2.75
C SER A 270 21.32 20.75 3.03
N VAL A 271 21.38 21.60 4.08
CA VAL A 271 20.34 22.58 4.40
C VAL A 271 20.14 23.58 3.27
N ILE A 272 21.23 24.16 2.73
CA ILE A 272 21.14 25.09 1.60
C ILE A 272 20.58 24.42 0.36
N LYS A 273 21.02 23.19 0.04
CA LYS A 273 20.51 22.41 -1.09
C LYS A 273 19.00 22.13 -0.97
N LEU A 274 18.54 21.74 0.22
CA LEU A 274 17.15 21.47 0.46
C LEU A 274 16.30 22.76 0.46
N ALA A 275 16.82 23.85 0.99
CA ALA A 275 16.18 25.17 0.94
C ALA A 275 16.01 25.71 -0.49
N ASN A 276 16.90 25.33 -1.42
CA ASN A 276 16.80 25.64 -2.84
C ASN A 276 16.05 24.61 -3.66
N SER A 277 15.53 23.55 -3.04
CA SER A 277 14.71 22.56 -3.76
C SER A 277 13.37 23.14 -4.14
N ALA A 278 12.73 22.57 -5.16
CA ALA A 278 11.43 23.03 -5.65
C ALA A 278 10.31 23.04 -4.59
N GLY A 279 10.51 22.37 -3.45
CA GLY A 279 9.62 22.45 -2.30
C GLY A 279 9.55 23.86 -1.68
N PHE A 280 10.61 24.67 -1.81
CA PHE A 280 10.65 26.04 -1.29
C PHE A 280 10.89 27.01 -2.47
N ILE A 281 9.81 27.40 -3.12
CA ILE A 281 9.88 28.33 -4.26
C ILE A 281 10.40 29.67 -3.77
N THR A 282 11.63 30.00 -4.11
CA THR A 282 12.27 31.26 -3.79
C THR A 282 12.62 32.02 -5.05
N ALA A 283 12.34 33.33 -5.08
CA ALA A 283 12.65 34.19 -6.23
C ALA A 283 14.17 34.37 -6.47
N LYS A 284 14.98 34.03 -5.49
CA LYS A 284 16.45 34.13 -5.52
C LYS A 284 17.07 32.86 -4.93
N LYS A 285 18.17 32.42 -5.56
CA LYS A 285 18.97 31.31 -5.02
C LYS A 285 19.51 31.64 -3.63
N ILE A 286 19.30 30.73 -2.69
CA ILE A 286 19.81 30.83 -1.30
C ILE A 286 21.24 30.28 -1.29
N GLU A 287 22.18 31.06 -0.77
CA GLU A 287 23.59 30.67 -0.70
C GLU A 287 24.11 30.55 0.73
N THR A 288 23.40 31.15 1.69
CA THR A 288 23.82 31.16 3.10
C THR A 288 22.67 30.81 4.04
N ILE A 289 22.99 30.29 5.24
CA ILE A 289 21.96 30.00 6.27
C ILE A 289 21.21 31.26 6.71
N PRO A 290 21.85 32.43 6.93
CA PRO A 290 21.11 33.66 7.23
C PRO A 290 20.11 34.07 6.13
N GLU A 291 20.43 33.84 4.84
CA GLU A 291 19.49 34.07 3.73
C GLU A 291 18.34 33.08 3.79
N ALA A 292 18.64 31.80 4.06
CA ALA A 292 17.58 30.77 4.24
C ALA A 292 16.58 31.21 5.30
N VAL A 293 17.05 31.62 6.47
CA VAL A 293 16.19 32.08 7.57
C VAL A 293 15.34 33.30 7.17
N LYS A 294 15.91 34.27 6.47
CA LYS A 294 15.18 35.48 6.03
C LYS A 294 14.11 35.17 5.00
N ILE A 295 14.37 34.24 4.09
CA ILE A 295 13.47 33.93 2.95
C ILE A 295 12.41 32.92 3.35
N ILE A 296 12.80 31.83 4.01
CA ILE A 296 11.91 30.71 4.31
C ILE A 296 11.39 30.71 5.77
N GLY A 297 11.97 31.51 6.64
CA GLY A 297 11.60 31.62 8.05
C GLY A 297 12.19 30.51 8.95
N LEU A 298 12.15 30.73 10.27
CA LEU A 298 12.69 29.80 11.26
C LEU A 298 11.99 28.45 11.30
N ASN A 299 10.68 28.44 11.09
CA ASN A 299 9.93 27.17 11.11
C ASN A 299 10.32 26.25 9.95
N ASN A 300 10.49 26.81 8.76
CA ASN A 300 10.94 26.04 7.60
C ASN A 300 12.40 25.63 7.71
N LEU A 301 13.26 26.49 8.26
CA LEU A 301 14.65 26.13 8.56
C LEU A 301 14.72 24.94 9.52
N LYS A 302 13.90 24.95 10.57
CA LYS A 302 13.82 23.84 11.54
C LYS A 302 13.42 22.53 10.85
N SER A 303 12.44 22.56 9.94
CA SER A 303 12.01 21.41 9.16
C SER A 303 13.10 20.89 8.22
N ILE A 304 13.78 21.80 7.52
CA ILE A 304 14.88 21.49 6.61
C ILE A 304 16.06 20.89 7.39
N LEU A 305 16.40 21.45 8.55
CA LEU A 305 17.46 20.96 9.39
C LEU A 305 17.23 19.50 9.82
N LEU A 306 16.01 19.21 10.25
CA LEU A 306 15.59 17.87 10.65
C LEU A 306 15.69 16.87 9.49
N ALA A 307 15.14 17.25 8.32
CA ALA A 307 15.20 16.43 7.13
C ALA A 307 16.64 16.22 6.61
N SER A 308 17.47 17.27 6.63
CA SER A 308 18.87 17.18 6.21
C SER A 308 19.70 16.27 7.13
N THR A 309 19.42 16.29 8.43
CA THR A 309 20.09 15.42 9.39
C THR A 309 19.66 13.96 9.22
N ALA A 310 18.37 13.71 9.10
CA ALA A 310 17.85 12.37 8.80
C ALA A 310 18.44 11.83 7.51
N LYS A 311 18.47 12.65 6.44
CA LYS A 311 19.12 12.32 5.17
C LYS A 311 20.58 11.94 5.37
N LYS A 312 21.36 12.75 6.08
CA LYS A 312 22.81 12.49 6.30
C LYS A 312 23.02 11.14 6.99
N ILE A 313 22.27 10.87 8.07
CA ILE A 313 22.38 9.61 8.81
C ILE A 313 22.07 8.42 7.90
N MET A 314 21.04 8.51 7.07
CA MET A 314 20.65 7.42 6.18
C MET A 314 21.63 7.22 5.01
N ASP A 315 22.06 8.31 4.36
CA ASP A 315 22.98 8.29 3.21
C ASP A 315 24.38 7.72 3.59
N GLU A 316 24.84 8.00 4.82
CA GLU A 316 26.13 7.53 5.33
C GLU A 316 26.10 6.04 5.76
N ASN A 317 24.95 5.52 6.14
CA ASN A 317 24.84 4.20 6.77
C ASN A 317 24.15 3.13 5.89
N LEU A 318 23.44 3.53 4.83
CA LEU A 318 22.56 2.60 4.09
C LEU A 318 22.73 2.73 2.57
N ALA A 319 22.83 1.59 1.88
CA ALA A 319 22.80 1.52 0.42
C ALA A 319 21.38 1.84 -0.10
N ASN A 320 21.27 2.16 -1.42
CA ASN A 320 19.98 2.37 -2.12
C ASN A 320 19.10 3.52 -1.59
N PHE A 321 19.66 4.39 -0.80
CA PHE A 321 18.98 5.55 -0.26
C PHE A 321 18.45 6.51 -1.34
N ARG A 322 19.17 6.66 -2.46
CA ARG A 322 18.93 7.71 -3.45
C ARG A 322 17.55 7.64 -4.11
N GLU A 323 17.10 6.45 -4.48
CA GLU A 323 15.80 6.26 -5.16
C GLU A 323 14.64 6.58 -4.23
N VAL A 324 14.66 6.04 -3.01
CA VAL A 324 13.64 6.33 -2.01
C VAL A 324 13.61 7.82 -1.70
N TRP A 325 14.78 8.45 -1.59
CA TRP A 325 14.85 9.89 -1.31
C TRP A 325 14.32 10.75 -2.45
N ASN A 326 14.54 10.37 -3.71
CA ASN A 326 13.99 11.07 -4.87
C ASN A 326 12.46 10.97 -4.90
N HIS A 327 11.90 9.79 -4.60
CA HIS A 327 10.46 9.61 -4.43
C HIS A 327 9.93 10.51 -3.31
N CYS A 328 10.52 10.47 -2.13
CA CYS A 328 10.13 11.30 -0.99
C CYS A 328 10.15 12.80 -1.30
N ASN A 329 11.17 13.29 -2.04
CA ASN A 329 11.24 14.69 -2.47
C ASN A 329 10.07 15.08 -3.37
N LYS A 330 9.71 14.21 -4.32
CA LYS A 330 8.56 14.44 -5.21
C LYS A 330 7.26 14.47 -4.42
N VAL A 331 7.04 13.49 -3.53
CA VAL A 331 5.87 13.44 -2.66
C VAL A 331 5.78 14.67 -1.75
N ALA A 332 6.89 15.13 -1.20
CA ALA A 332 6.94 16.33 -0.37
C ALA A 332 6.54 17.59 -1.15
N TYR A 333 7.05 17.76 -2.38
CA TYR A 333 6.62 18.84 -3.25
C TYR A 333 5.11 18.79 -3.50
N TYR A 334 4.59 17.60 -3.86
CA TYR A 334 3.17 17.38 -4.12
C TYR A 334 2.31 17.68 -2.91
N ALA A 335 2.73 17.24 -1.72
CA ALA A 335 2.03 17.52 -0.46
C ALA A 335 1.91 19.01 -0.16
N ARG A 336 2.99 19.77 -0.40
CA ARG A 336 2.98 21.23 -0.22
C ARG A 336 2.03 21.91 -1.20
N GLN A 337 2.14 21.58 -2.49
CA GLN A 337 1.28 22.16 -3.54
C GLN A 337 -0.20 21.80 -3.29
N LEU A 338 -0.48 20.55 -2.95
CA LEU A 338 -1.81 20.07 -2.61
C LEU A 338 -2.39 20.83 -1.40
N SER A 339 -1.60 21.00 -0.33
CA SER A 339 -2.01 21.79 0.84
C SER A 339 -2.40 23.22 0.47
N GLN A 340 -1.63 23.86 -0.40
CA GLN A 340 -1.90 25.23 -0.84
C GLN A 340 -3.18 25.31 -1.68
N GLN A 341 -3.37 24.38 -2.64
CA GLN A 341 -4.57 24.36 -3.49
C GLN A 341 -5.85 24.07 -2.70
N LEU A 342 -5.75 23.27 -1.64
CA LEU A 342 -6.88 22.95 -0.76
C LEU A 342 -7.11 23.97 0.34
N GLY A 343 -6.38 25.12 0.34
CA GLY A 343 -6.51 26.17 1.33
C GLY A 343 -5.91 25.84 2.71
N LEU A 344 -5.11 24.78 2.80
CA LEU A 344 -4.48 24.29 4.04
C LEU A 344 -3.08 24.90 4.26
N ASN A 345 -2.89 26.18 3.94
CA ASN A 345 -1.59 26.86 3.98
C ASN A 345 -0.87 26.74 5.33
N LYS A 346 -1.62 26.66 6.42
CA LYS A 346 -1.04 26.56 7.78
C LYS A 346 -0.27 25.28 8.04
N ILE A 347 -0.62 24.19 7.34
CA ILE A 347 0.03 22.88 7.50
C ILE A 347 0.94 22.52 6.33
N ALA A 348 1.05 23.36 5.29
CA ALA A 348 1.80 23.05 4.08
C ALA A 348 3.26 22.66 4.34
N ASP A 349 3.93 23.36 5.25
CA ASP A 349 5.32 23.05 5.64
C ASP A 349 5.44 21.76 6.46
N MET A 350 4.45 21.49 7.32
CA MET A 350 4.38 20.25 8.10
C MET A 350 4.11 19.04 7.18
N ALA A 351 3.19 19.20 6.23
CA ALA A 351 2.89 18.18 5.22
C ALA A 351 4.08 17.92 4.30
N PHE A 352 4.82 18.96 3.90
CA PHE A 352 6.08 18.82 3.16
C PHE A 352 7.08 17.95 3.93
N LEU A 353 7.37 18.27 5.19
CA LEU A 353 8.33 17.53 6.00
C LEU A 353 7.86 16.10 6.28
N ALA A 354 6.60 15.91 6.62
CA ALA A 354 6.01 14.60 6.84
C ALA A 354 6.13 13.70 5.60
N SER A 355 5.83 14.26 4.43
CA SER A 355 5.95 13.56 3.16
C SER A 355 7.40 13.31 2.74
N LEU A 356 8.35 14.19 3.11
CA LEU A 356 9.77 13.97 2.85
C LEU A 356 10.33 12.79 3.65
N LEU A 357 9.73 12.47 4.77
CA LEU A 357 10.21 11.44 5.70
C LEU A 357 9.31 10.19 5.77
N HIS A 358 8.20 10.15 4.99
CA HIS A 358 7.19 9.10 5.12
C HIS A 358 7.72 7.68 4.88
N ASP A 359 8.70 7.52 3.99
CA ASP A 359 9.27 6.24 3.56
C ASP A 359 10.63 5.91 4.19
N LEU A 360 11.01 6.54 5.32
CA LEU A 360 12.27 6.25 6.01
C LEU A 360 12.47 4.76 6.31
N GLY A 361 11.41 4.05 6.64
CA GLY A 361 11.47 2.61 6.94
C GLY A 361 11.80 1.76 5.72
N LYS A 362 11.46 2.20 4.52
CA LYS A 362 11.76 1.49 3.26
C LYS A 362 13.27 1.37 3.03
N ILE A 363 14.03 2.36 3.47
CA ILE A 363 15.50 2.35 3.38
C ILE A 363 16.09 1.20 4.19
N ILE A 364 15.55 0.94 5.38
CA ILE A 364 15.97 -0.20 6.21
C ILE A 364 15.60 -1.53 5.56
N LEU A 365 14.37 -1.66 5.02
CA LEU A 365 13.98 -2.88 4.33
C LEU A 365 14.92 -3.21 3.17
N LEU A 366 15.23 -2.22 2.34
CA LEU A 366 16.16 -2.37 1.22
C LEU A 366 17.57 -2.77 1.69
N SER A 367 18.04 -2.24 2.82
CA SER A 367 19.37 -2.59 3.35
C SER A 367 19.44 -4.01 3.90
N VAL A 368 18.33 -4.58 4.33
CA VAL A 368 18.27 -5.96 4.89
C VAL A 368 18.09 -7.01 3.80
N ASN A 369 17.25 -6.74 2.82
CA ASN A 369 16.99 -7.66 1.69
C ASN A 369 16.43 -6.91 0.48
N GLU A 370 17.33 -6.36 -0.34
CA GLU A 370 17.00 -5.57 -1.52
C GLU A 370 16.20 -6.37 -2.55
N ASP A 371 16.66 -7.58 -2.88
CA ASP A 371 16.01 -8.43 -3.88
C ASP A 371 14.54 -8.72 -3.53
N MET A 372 14.27 -9.02 -2.27
CA MET A 372 12.91 -9.31 -1.80
C MET A 372 12.02 -8.06 -1.86
N VAL A 373 12.52 -6.90 -1.46
CA VAL A 373 11.77 -5.64 -1.51
C VAL A 373 11.44 -5.27 -2.96
N GLU A 374 12.39 -5.41 -3.89
CA GLU A 374 12.13 -5.18 -5.31
C GLU A 374 11.08 -6.13 -5.89
N GLN A 375 11.11 -7.41 -5.50
CA GLN A 375 10.10 -8.38 -5.92
C GLN A 375 8.72 -8.03 -5.36
N ILE A 376 8.63 -7.63 -4.09
CA ILE A 376 7.40 -7.14 -3.46
C ILE A 376 6.85 -5.93 -4.22
N ASP A 377 7.70 -4.96 -4.56
CA ASP A 377 7.30 -3.77 -5.32
C ASP A 377 6.81 -4.12 -6.74
N LYS A 378 7.51 -5.01 -7.45
CA LYS A 378 7.10 -5.48 -8.79
C LYS A 378 5.73 -6.15 -8.77
N ILE A 379 5.46 -6.99 -7.77
CA ILE A 379 4.15 -7.66 -7.64
C ILE A 379 3.06 -6.70 -7.21
N SER A 380 3.33 -5.86 -6.22
CA SER A 380 2.39 -4.84 -5.80
C SER A 380 1.95 -3.97 -6.98
N ALA A 381 2.89 -3.55 -7.82
CA ALA A 381 2.62 -2.79 -9.03
C ALA A 381 1.86 -3.58 -10.10
N SER A 382 2.32 -4.80 -10.43
CA SER A 382 1.69 -5.63 -11.48
C SER A 382 0.24 -6.00 -11.15
N ARG A 383 -0.06 -6.18 -9.87
CA ARG A 383 -1.40 -6.50 -9.36
C ARG A 383 -2.20 -5.29 -8.94
N ARG A 384 -1.64 -4.08 -9.06
CA ARG A 384 -2.26 -2.83 -8.61
C ARG A 384 -2.80 -2.97 -7.18
N MET A 385 -1.96 -3.49 -6.29
CA MET A 385 -2.33 -3.62 -4.87
C MET A 385 -2.47 -2.24 -4.24
N ARG A 386 -3.32 -2.13 -3.22
CA ARG A 386 -3.53 -0.88 -2.48
C ARG A 386 -2.27 -0.36 -1.80
N ALA A 387 -1.42 -1.25 -1.29
CA ALA A 387 -0.13 -0.94 -0.71
C ALA A 387 0.78 -2.17 -0.70
N SER A 388 2.10 -1.95 -0.73
CA SER A 388 3.09 -3.02 -0.56
C SER A 388 3.15 -3.53 0.88
N THR A 389 2.68 -2.75 1.87
CA THR A 389 2.76 -3.05 3.31
C THR A 389 2.23 -4.43 3.69
N ALA A 390 1.14 -4.87 3.08
CA ALA A 390 0.60 -6.22 3.34
C ALA A 390 1.54 -7.34 2.88
N LEU A 391 2.21 -7.17 1.71
CA LEU A 391 3.22 -8.11 1.21
C LEU A 391 4.48 -8.05 2.06
N GLU A 392 4.91 -6.88 2.49
CA GLU A 392 6.04 -6.70 3.39
C GLU A 392 5.80 -7.41 4.72
N GLU A 393 4.63 -7.21 5.34
CA GLU A 393 4.24 -7.88 6.58
C GLU A 393 4.13 -9.40 6.40
N ALA A 394 3.60 -9.86 5.26
CA ALA A 394 3.52 -11.27 4.96
C ALA A 394 4.90 -11.90 4.73
N SER A 395 5.81 -11.20 4.06
CA SER A 395 7.12 -11.75 3.64
C SER A 395 8.23 -11.48 4.66
N LEU A 396 8.26 -10.30 5.27
CA LEU A 396 9.33 -9.82 6.15
C LEU A 396 8.93 -9.76 7.63
N GLY A 397 7.64 -9.86 7.92
CA GLY A 397 7.11 -9.79 9.29
C GLY A 397 6.78 -8.39 9.77
N ILE A 398 7.22 -7.35 9.05
CA ILE A 398 7.08 -5.97 9.43
C ILE A 398 7.03 -5.10 8.17
N SER A 399 6.21 -4.04 8.18
CA SER A 399 6.12 -3.10 7.06
C SER A 399 7.07 -1.91 7.21
N HIS A 400 7.41 -1.27 6.07
CA HIS A 400 8.21 -0.04 6.10
C HIS A 400 7.55 1.07 6.93
N SER A 401 6.23 1.16 6.96
CA SER A 401 5.49 2.13 7.78
C SER A 401 5.72 1.92 9.27
N THR A 402 5.73 0.65 9.72
CA THR A 402 6.03 0.28 11.11
C THR A 402 7.48 0.56 11.46
N ILE A 403 8.41 0.20 10.58
CA ILE A 403 9.85 0.49 10.75
C ILE A 403 10.10 2.00 10.82
N GLY A 404 9.50 2.75 9.90
CA GLY A 404 9.61 4.21 9.88
C GLY A 404 9.10 4.84 11.16
N ARG A 405 8.00 4.34 11.73
CA ARG A 405 7.50 4.75 13.04
C ARG A 405 8.53 4.48 14.15
N MET A 406 9.15 3.31 14.19
CA MET A 406 10.19 2.98 15.17
C MET A 406 11.37 3.95 15.07
N ILE A 407 11.81 4.28 13.85
CA ILE A 407 12.87 5.29 13.62
C ILE A 407 12.43 6.65 14.16
N ALA A 408 11.20 7.08 13.84
CA ALA A 408 10.67 8.37 14.29
C ALA A 408 10.52 8.45 15.82
N GLU A 409 10.17 7.34 16.48
CA GLU A 409 10.15 7.23 17.95
C GLU A 409 11.57 7.30 18.53
N ARG A 410 12.52 6.56 17.96
CA ARG A 410 13.94 6.58 18.38
C ARG A 410 14.58 7.97 18.26
N TRP A 411 14.23 8.70 17.20
CA TRP A 411 14.73 10.05 16.97
C TRP A 411 13.88 11.14 17.62
N ASN A 412 12.90 10.75 18.43
CA ASN A 412 12.00 11.62 19.17
C ASN A 412 11.32 12.68 18.28
N PHE A 413 10.83 12.26 17.11
CA PHE A 413 10.08 13.15 16.22
C PHE A 413 8.74 13.56 16.84
N ASN A 414 8.19 14.68 16.38
CA ASN A 414 6.85 15.14 16.79
C ASN A 414 5.76 14.16 16.36
N ASP A 415 4.65 14.14 17.07
CA ASP A 415 3.58 13.15 16.86
C ASP A 415 2.98 13.19 15.45
N TYR A 416 2.85 14.38 14.83
CA TYR A 416 2.39 14.47 13.45
C TYR A 416 3.32 13.76 12.45
N LEU A 417 4.64 13.77 12.68
CA LEU A 417 5.60 13.03 11.86
C LEU A 417 5.50 11.53 12.08
N LYS A 418 5.44 11.11 13.35
CA LYS A 418 5.26 9.68 13.71
C LYS A 418 4.01 9.11 13.06
N GLU A 419 2.89 9.85 13.12
CA GLU A 419 1.62 9.42 12.53
C GLU A 419 1.63 9.44 11.00
N ALA A 420 2.20 10.47 10.38
CA ALA A 420 2.30 10.52 8.92
C ALA A 420 3.16 9.35 8.40
N ILE A 421 4.30 9.08 9.02
CA ILE A 421 5.16 7.95 8.68
C ILE A 421 4.44 6.61 8.90
N ALA A 422 3.74 6.44 10.03
CA ALA A 422 3.05 5.20 10.37
C ALA A 422 1.82 4.94 9.49
N TYR A 423 1.09 5.98 9.11
CA TYR A 423 -0.27 5.85 8.56
C TYR A 423 -0.45 6.38 7.14
N HIS A 424 0.62 6.71 6.41
CA HIS A 424 0.52 7.17 5.02
C HIS A 424 -0.07 6.15 4.04
N HIS A 425 -0.21 4.89 4.42
CA HIS A 425 -0.96 3.86 3.69
C HIS A 425 -2.32 3.51 4.33
N SER A 426 -2.56 3.94 5.57
CA SER A 426 -3.78 3.68 6.33
C SER A 426 -4.29 4.95 7.01
N PRO A 427 -4.63 6.00 6.24
CA PRO A 427 -4.84 7.36 6.75
C PRO A 427 -5.98 7.46 7.76
N MET A 428 -6.93 6.53 7.72
CA MET A 428 -8.08 6.51 8.64
C MET A 428 -7.69 6.17 10.09
N LEU A 429 -6.46 5.69 10.33
CA LEU A 429 -5.93 5.42 11.68
C LEU A 429 -5.33 6.66 12.37
N ALA A 430 -5.20 7.77 11.65
CA ALA A 430 -4.65 9.01 12.19
C ALA A 430 -5.56 9.64 13.26
N ASN A 431 -4.92 10.21 14.30
CA ASN A 431 -5.63 11.01 15.30
C ASN A 431 -6.19 12.30 14.70
N GLU A 432 -7.31 12.80 15.22
CA GLU A 432 -7.99 13.98 14.69
C GLU A 432 -7.08 15.21 14.56
N ASN A 433 -6.14 15.41 15.50
CA ASN A 433 -5.23 16.56 15.50
C ASN A 433 -4.21 16.54 14.36
N ASN A 434 -3.83 15.35 13.87
CA ASN A 434 -2.81 15.15 12.83
C ASN A 434 -3.40 14.71 11.48
N LYS A 435 -4.72 14.52 11.44
CA LYS A 435 -5.46 13.91 10.34
C LYS A 435 -5.22 14.61 9.00
N ASP A 436 -5.20 15.93 8.98
CA ASP A 436 -4.97 16.68 7.74
C ASP A 436 -3.57 16.44 7.18
N ILE A 437 -2.54 16.38 8.02
CA ILE A 437 -1.16 16.13 7.59
C ILE A 437 -1.04 14.71 7.02
N VAL A 438 -1.60 13.71 7.72
CA VAL A 438 -1.59 12.31 7.27
C VAL A 438 -2.37 12.15 5.96
N PHE A 439 -3.52 12.78 5.83
CA PHE A 439 -4.35 12.75 4.62
C PHE A 439 -3.66 13.38 3.42
N ILE A 440 -3.01 14.53 3.62
CA ILE A 440 -2.24 15.19 2.56
C ILE A 440 -1.04 14.34 2.14
N THR A 441 -0.30 13.77 3.10
CA THR A 441 0.82 12.85 2.81
C THR A 441 0.34 11.63 2.01
N TYR A 442 -0.76 11.01 2.44
CA TYR A 442 -1.40 9.89 1.73
C TYR A 442 -1.80 10.25 0.30
N LEU A 443 -2.50 11.40 0.10
CA LEU A 443 -2.92 11.84 -1.23
C LEU A 443 -1.71 12.15 -2.12
N ALA A 444 -0.71 12.85 -1.61
CA ALA A 444 0.49 13.21 -2.37
C ALA A 444 1.27 11.95 -2.80
N ASN A 445 1.41 10.96 -1.91
CA ASN A 445 2.00 9.67 -2.25
C ASN A 445 1.16 8.94 -3.30
N SER A 446 -0.17 8.92 -3.15
CA SER A 446 -1.08 8.32 -4.13
C SER A 446 -0.94 8.94 -5.52
N LEU A 447 -0.82 10.27 -5.62
CA LEU A 447 -0.60 10.98 -6.88
C LEU A 447 0.70 10.52 -7.57
N CYS A 448 1.81 10.43 -6.82
CA CYS A 448 3.08 9.96 -7.35
C CYS A 448 3.01 8.49 -7.80
N LEU A 449 2.39 7.61 -7.01
CA LEU A 449 2.24 6.19 -7.36
C LEU A 449 1.32 5.97 -8.57
N ILE A 450 0.30 6.82 -8.78
CA ILE A 450 -0.55 6.79 -9.98
C ILE A 450 0.28 7.14 -11.23
N GLU A 451 1.14 8.16 -11.16
CA GLU A 451 2.05 8.49 -12.28
C GLU A 451 2.99 7.33 -12.62
N GLU A 452 3.47 6.62 -11.63
CA GLU A 452 4.31 5.44 -11.78
C GLU A 452 3.53 4.18 -12.20
N ARG A 453 2.21 4.27 -12.39
CA ARG A 453 1.29 3.17 -12.69
C ARG A 453 1.29 2.04 -11.65
N LYS A 454 1.69 2.36 -10.42
CA LYS A 454 1.72 1.44 -9.27
C LYS A 454 0.44 1.45 -8.44
N PHE A 455 -0.42 2.45 -8.66
CA PHE A 455 -1.63 2.67 -7.88
C PHE A 455 -2.78 3.14 -8.80
N ASP A 456 -4.03 3.05 -8.34
CA ASP A 456 -5.21 3.46 -9.10
C ASP A 456 -6.10 4.36 -8.23
N PHE A 457 -6.67 5.41 -8.81
CA PHE A 457 -7.62 6.33 -8.14
C PHE A 457 -8.68 5.60 -7.33
N PHE A 458 -9.11 4.47 -7.84
CA PHE A 458 -10.10 3.59 -7.21
C PHE A 458 -9.74 3.17 -5.77
N TYR A 459 -8.45 2.99 -5.44
CA TYR A 459 -8.02 2.56 -4.12
C TYR A 459 -7.88 3.69 -3.11
N ILE A 460 -8.06 4.95 -3.54
CA ILE A 460 -8.01 6.10 -2.64
C ILE A 460 -9.20 6.06 -1.67
N GLU A 461 -8.92 6.34 -0.40
CA GLU A 461 -9.94 6.40 0.64
C GLU A 461 -10.99 7.46 0.33
N GLU A 462 -12.24 7.02 0.16
CA GLU A 462 -13.36 7.89 -0.19
C GLU A 462 -13.58 9.00 0.85
N ALA A 463 -13.39 8.69 2.13
CA ALA A 463 -13.51 9.68 3.21
C ALA A 463 -12.48 10.81 3.08
N VAL A 464 -11.27 10.49 2.59
CA VAL A 464 -10.22 11.47 2.32
C VAL A 464 -10.60 12.34 1.12
N LEU A 465 -11.05 11.72 0.02
CA LEU A 465 -11.50 12.44 -1.16
C LEU A 465 -12.66 13.39 -0.84
N LYS A 466 -13.68 12.91 -0.13
CA LYS A 466 -14.85 13.72 0.29
C LYS A 466 -14.45 14.91 1.14
N LYS A 467 -13.51 14.72 2.07
CA LYS A 467 -13.07 15.83 2.94
C LYS A 467 -12.54 17.03 2.14
N TYR A 468 -11.91 16.76 0.99
CA TYR A 468 -11.26 17.80 0.18
C TYR A 468 -11.97 18.10 -1.16
N GLY A 469 -13.18 17.56 -1.36
CA GLY A 469 -13.96 17.82 -2.57
C GLY A 469 -13.39 17.18 -3.84
N LEU A 470 -12.63 16.06 -3.70
CA LEU A 470 -11.93 15.35 -4.78
C LEU A 470 -12.58 14.01 -5.14
N GLU A 471 -13.89 13.84 -4.89
CA GLU A 471 -14.61 12.57 -4.98
C GLU A 471 -14.69 11.99 -6.41
N THR A 472 -14.57 12.85 -7.41
CA THR A 472 -14.62 12.42 -8.82
C THR A 472 -13.22 12.36 -9.40
N GLU A 473 -12.99 11.37 -10.26
CA GLU A 473 -11.70 11.19 -10.93
C GLU A 473 -11.32 12.43 -11.75
N GLU A 474 -12.29 13.15 -12.33
CA GLU A 474 -12.07 14.39 -13.05
C GLU A 474 -11.48 15.50 -12.18
N LYS A 475 -12.06 15.74 -10.99
CA LYS A 475 -11.57 16.74 -10.04
C LYS A 475 -10.19 16.38 -9.53
N PHE A 476 -9.99 15.10 -9.18
CA PHE A 476 -8.72 14.60 -8.72
C PHE A 476 -7.62 14.76 -9.79
N ASN A 477 -7.90 14.35 -11.03
CA ASN A 477 -6.97 14.47 -12.14
C ASN A 477 -6.67 15.92 -12.52
N ALA A 478 -7.64 16.84 -12.40
CA ALA A 478 -7.39 18.26 -12.63
C ALA A 478 -6.36 18.84 -11.64
N VAL A 479 -6.49 18.51 -10.35
CA VAL A 479 -5.51 18.89 -9.32
C VAL A 479 -4.16 18.24 -9.59
N HIS A 480 -4.17 16.97 -9.96
CA HIS A 480 -2.96 16.19 -10.26
C HIS A 480 -2.15 16.81 -11.41
N GLU A 481 -2.78 17.07 -12.55
CA GLU A 481 -2.09 17.62 -13.73
C GLU A 481 -1.54 19.04 -13.49
N ASP A 482 -2.23 19.87 -12.69
CA ASP A 482 -1.69 21.18 -12.30
C ASP A 482 -0.42 21.03 -11.45
N ILE A 483 -0.44 20.18 -10.42
CA ILE A 483 0.73 19.94 -9.56
C ILE A 483 1.90 19.36 -10.36
N LYS A 484 1.63 18.39 -11.22
CA LYS A 484 2.62 17.74 -12.09
C LYS A 484 3.27 18.74 -13.07
N THR A 485 2.47 19.64 -13.63
CA THR A 485 2.97 20.69 -14.53
C THR A 485 3.88 21.65 -13.76
N LYS A 486 3.49 22.09 -12.58
CA LYS A 486 4.31 22.92 -11.70
C LYS A 486 5.62 22.22 -11.33
N PHE A 487 5.56 20.95 -10.95
CA PHE A 487 6.75 20.16 -10.59
C PHE A 487 7.76 20.12 -11.74
N LYS A 488 7.30 19.85 -12.97
CA LYS A 488 8.16 19.84 -14.16
C LYS A 488 8.80 21.19 -14.44
N ASN A 489 8.06 22.29 -14.29
CA ASN A 489 8.56 23.64 -14.51
C ASN A 489 9.63 24.02 -13.45
N ASP A 490 9.42 23.64 -12.20
CA ASP A 490 10.32 23.95 -11.09
C ASP A 490 11.55 23.01 -11.03
N ASN A 491 11.50 21.85 -11.72
CA ASN A 491 12.57 20.85 -11.80
C ASN A 491 12.88 20.46 -13.25
N PRO A 492 13.41 21.35 -14.08
CA PRO A 492 13.59 21.09 -15.52
C PRO A 492 14.60 19.99 -15.86
N THR A 493 15.38 19.50 -14.89
CA THR A 493 16.40 18.45 -15.07
C THR A 493 15.97 17.07 -14.58
N THR A 494 14.73 16.91 -14.08
CA THR A 494 14.19 15.61 -13.66
C THR A 494 13.51 14.96 -14.89
N PRO A 495 13.98 13.80 -15.39
CA PRO A 495 13.41 13.12 -16.56
C PRO A 495 11.99 12.61 -16.32
#